data_8202f2084eba28e509dddf48db7dee7f
#
_entry.id   8202f2084eba28e509dddf48db7dee7f
#
_cell.length_a   1.000
_cell.length_b   1.000
_cell.length_c   1.000
_cell.angle_alpha   90.00
_cell.angle_beta   90.00
_cell.angle_gamma   90.00
#
_symmetry.space_group_name_H-M   'P 1'
#
loop_
_entity.id
_entity.type
_entity.pdbx_description
1 polymer ?
#
loop_
_entity_poly.entity_id
_entity_poly.type
_entity_poly.pdbx_seq_one_letter_code
_entity_poly.pdbx_strand_id
1 'polypeptide(L)'
;MDGVLNVLKPAGMTSFDVIACLRRIYGQKKIGHGGTLDPMAAGVLPVFLGRSARLIEYAPIHRKTYEAEFVMGLATDTEDMTGRIIKTGKVCSDISLWERVASKFTGIIEQIPSSYSAIMVDGKRAYQLARNGKQVILPSRKVEVYHLQIRDCLLYTSDAADEL
;
A
#
# COMPACT_ATOMS: atom_id res chain seq x y z
N MET A 1 12.56 -10.86 -25.84
CA MET A 1 12.60 -9.40 -25.73
C MET A 1 13.17 -9.02 -24.37
N ASP A 2 14.08 -8.03 -24.31
CA ASP A 2 14.66 -7.52 -23.06
C ASP A 2 14.32 -6.03 -22.97
N GLY A 3 14.01 -5.54 -21.78
CA GLY A 3 13.70 -4.12 -21.57
C GLY A 3 12.92 -3.84 -20.29
N VAL A 4 12.58 -2.58 -20.08
CA VAL A 4 11.78 -2.10 -18.95
C VAL A 4 10.54 -1.38 -19.48
N LEU A 5 9.39 -1.66 -18.87
CA LEU A 5 8.12 -1.01 -19.16
C LEU A 5 7.57 -0.36 -17.89
N ASN A 6 7.02 0.83 -18.02
CA ASN A 6 6.14 1.39 -17.01
C ASN A 6 4.70 1.04 -17.37
N VAL A 7 4.06 0.26 -16.52
CA VAL A 7 2.69 -0.21 -16.74
C VAL A 7 1.78 0.43 -15.71
N LEU A 8 0.70 1.06 -16.14
CA LEU A 8 -0.35 1.51 -15.24
C LEU A 8 -1.15 0.28 -14.78
N LYS A 9 -0.91 -0.16 -13.54
CA LYS A 9 -1.71 -1.22 -12.93
C LYS A 9 -3.07 -0.63 -12.53
N PRO A 10 -4.18 -1.18 -13.01
CA PRO A 10 -5.50 -0.73 -12.55
C PRO A 10 -5.81 -1.26 -11.14
N ALA A 11 -6.78 -0.65 -10.48
CA ALA A 11 -7.38 -1.22 -9.28
C ALA A 11 -8.08 -2.56 -9.60
N GLY A 12 -8.16 -3.45 -8.61
CA GLY A 12 -8.77 -4.77 -8.74
C GLY A 12 -7.86 -5.87 -9.26
N MET A 13 -6.63 -5.54 -9.70
CA MET A 13 -5.62 -6.52 -10.12
C MET A 13 -4.46 -6.56 -9.14
N THR A 14 -3.89 -7.74 -8.92
CA THR A 14 -2.59 -7.87 -8.24
C THR A 14 -1.45 -7.50 -9.20
N SER A 15 -0.29 -7.15 -8.64
CA SER A 15 0.91 -6.94 -9.46
C SER A 15 1.28 -8.19 -10.26
N PHE A 16 0.99 -9.38 -9.73
CA PHE A 16 1.23 -10.66 -10.43
C PHE A 16 0.27 -10.89 -11.61
N ASP A 17 -0.99 -10.45 -11.51
CA ASP A 17 -1.96 -10.56 -12.63
C ASP A 17 -1.48 -9.73 -13.83
N VAL A 18 -0.91 -8.55 -13.58
CA VAL A 18 -0.27 -7.73 -14.63
C VAL A 18 0.87 -8.52 -15.30
N ILE A 19 1.73 -9.17 -14.50
CA ILE A 19 2.81 -10.00 -15.05
C ILE A 19 2.25 -11.17 -15.86
N ALA A 20 1.18 -11.81 -15.41
CA ALA A 20 0.53 -12.92 -16.13
C ALA A 20 -0.03 -12.47 -17.49
N CYS A 21 -0.67 -11.29 -17.55
CA CYS A 21 -1.13 -10.68 -18.79
C CYS A 21 0.03 -10.40 -19.75
N LEU A 22 1.11 -9.78 -19.26
CA LEU A 22 2.27 -9.43 -20.08
C LEU A 22 3.00 -10.68 -20.60
N ARG A 23 3.06 -11.76 -19.81
CA ARG A 23 3.62 -13.04 -20.26
C ARG A 23 2.87 -13.59 -21.48
N ARG A 24 1.54 -13.45 -21.51
CA ARG A 24 0.73 -13.86 -22.68
C ARG A 24 0.97 -12.96 -23.89
N ILE A 25 0.99 -11.64 -23.67
CA ILE A 25 1.16 -10.63 -24.75
C ILE A 25 2.53 -10.81 -25.43
N TYR A 26 3.59 -10.95 -24.64
CA TYR A 26 4.96 -11.03 -25.15
C TYR A 26 5.43 -12.47 -25.46
N GLY A 27 4.63 -13.48 -25.15
CA GLY A 27 5.00 -14.88 -25.37
C GLY A 27 6.25 -15.32 -24.59
N GLN A 28 6.58 -14.67 -23.47
CA GLN A 28 7.79 -14.98 -22.71
C GLN A 28 7.52 -15.11 -21.21
N LYS A 29 8.18 -16.09 -20.57
CA LYS A 29 7.98 -16.42 -19.15
C LYS A 29 8.74 -15.50 -18.21
N LYS A 30 9.92 -15.01 -18.63
CA LYS A 30 10.82 -14.23 -17.78
C LYS A 30 10.40 -12.77 -17.78
N ILE A 31 9.49 -12.43 -16.87
CA ILE A 31 9.00 -11.07 -16.61
C ILE A 31 8.87 -10.91 -15.08
N GLY A 32 9.36 -9.81 -14.54
CA GLY A 32 9.25 -9.45 -13.12
C GLY A 32 8.87 -7.99 -12.95
N HIS A 33 8.50 -7.58 -11.73
CA HIS A 33 8.17 -6.19 -11.40
C HIS A 33 9.08 -5.65 -10.30
N GLY A 34 9.34 -4.35 -10.33
CA GLY A 34 10.24 -3.66 -9.39
C GLY A 34 9.59 -3.18 -8.10
N GLY A 35 8.35 -3.55 -7.83
CA GLY A 35 7.64 -3.21 -6.60
C GLY A 35 6.27 -3.89 -6.57
N THR A 36 5.63 -3.92 -5.43
CA THR A 36 4.27 -4.47 -5.29
C THR A 36 3.31 -3.32 -5.02
N LEU A 37 2.22 -3.30 -5.75
CA LEU A 37 1.04 -2.48 -5.47
C LEU A 37 -0.07 -3.41 -4.98
N ASP A 38 -0.79 -2.97 -3.96
CA ASP A 38 -1.94 -3.70 -3.43
C ASP A 38 -3.03 -3.83 -4.49
N PRO A 39 -3.91 -4.85 -4.40
CA PRO A 39 -4.96 -5.05 -5.40
C PRO A 39 -5.87 -3.83 -5.59
N MET A 40 -6.19 -3.13 -4.50
CA MET A 40 -7.03 -1.93 -4.52
C MET A 40 -6.32 -0.70 -5.07
N ALA A 41 -4.98 -0.65 -5.04
CA ALA A 41 -4.22 0.49 -5.53
C ALA A 41 -4.11 0.48 -7.05
N ALA A 42 -4.22 1.65 -7.67
CA ALA A 42 -3.82 1.90 -9.04
C ALA A 42 -2.51 2.68 -9.06
N GLY A 43 -1.67 2.46 -10.08
CA GLY A 43 -0.41 3.20 -10.16
C GLY A 43 0.61 2.60 -11.12
N VAL A 44 1.73 3.28 -11.24
CA VAL A 44 2.83 2.87 -12.11
C VAL A 44 3.58 1.69 -11.52
N LEU A 45 3.60 0.59 -12.26
CA LEU A 45 4.33 -0.63 -11.95
C LEU A 45 5.49 -0.79 -12.94
N PRO A 46 6.75 -0.60 -12.51
CA PRO A 46 7.90 -0.89 -13.35
C PRO A 46 8.02 -2.40 -13.59
N VAL A 47 8.01 -2.81 -14.84
CA VAL A 47 8.08 -4.22 -15.26
C VAL A 47 9.33 -4.45 -16.09
N PHE A 48 10.04 -5.53 -15.77
CA PHE A 48 11.30 -5.92 -16.38
C PHE A 48 11.12 -7.18 -17.21
N LEU A 49 11.48 -7.10 -18.48
CA LEU A 49 11.33 -8.18 -19.47
C LEU A 49 12.66 -8.92 -19.68
N GLY A 50 12.59 -10.24 -19.79
CA GLY A 50 13.72 -11.07 -20.17
C GLY A 50 14.92 -10.94 -19.24
N ARG A 51 16.11 -10.67 -19.81
CA ARG A 51 17.36 -10.52 -19.02
C ARG A 51 17.34 -9.33 -18.09
N SER A 52 16.58 -8.29 -18.43
CA SER A 52 16.45 -7.09 -17.59
C SER A 52 15.81 -7.38 -16.23
N ALA A 53 15.12 -8.50 -16.06
CA ALA A 53 14.61 -8.91 -14.75
C ALA A 53 15.70 -9.12 -13.68
N ARG A 54 16.96 -9.30 -14.08
CA ARG A 54 18.11 -9.36 -13.17
C ARG A 54 18.50 -7.99 -12.62
N LEU A 55 18.04 -6.91 -13.27
CA LEU A 55 18.33 -5.54 -12.84
C LEU A 55 17.40 -5.05 -11.72
N ILE A 56 16.35 -5.81 -11.39
CA ILE A 56 15.38 -5.41 -10.34
C ILE A 56 16.10 -5.11 -9.02
N GLU A 57 17.08 -5.93 -8.64
CA GLU A 57 17.84 -5.77 -7.39
C GLU A 57 18.73 -4.51 -7.39
N TYR A 58 19.10 -4.03 -8.58
CA TYR A 58 19.97 -2.86 -8.77
C TYR A 58 19.19 -1.61 -9.19
N ALA A 59 17.88 -1.75 -9.47
CA ALA A 59 17.09 -0.63 -9.93
C ALA A 59 16.88 0.38 -8.78
N PRO A 60 17.13 1.69 -8.99
CA PRO A 60 17.01 2.72 -7.96
C PRO A 60 15.53 3.08 -7.70
N ILE A 61 14.69 2.06 -7.45
CA ILE A 61 13.26 2.23 -7.18
C ILE A 61 13.06 2.40 -5.68
N HIS A 62 13.73 3.40 -5.09
CA HIS A 62 13.71 3.59 -3.65
C HIS A 62 12.67 4.61 -3.21
N ARG A 63 12.38 5.62 -4.04
CA ARG A 63 11.38 6.65 -3.74
C ARG A 63 10.04 6.28 -4.34
N LYS A 64 8.99 6.37 -3.52
CA LYS A 64 7.61 6.10 -3.91
C LYS A 64 6.75 7.27 -3.48
N THR A 65 5.81 7.64 -4.33
CA THR A 65 4.79 8.64 -4.03
C THR A 65 3.43 7.97 -4.07
N TYR A 66 2.63 8.24 -3.06
CA TYR A 66 1.26 7.72 -2.94
C TYR A 66 0.30 8.88 -2.77
N GLU A 67 -0.84 8.76 -3.38
CA GLU A 67 -2.01 9.53 -3.05
C GLU A 67 -3.02 8.56 -2.43
N ALA A 68 -3.48 8.87 -1.21
CA ALA A 68 -4.34 7.97 -0.45
C ALA A 68 -5.47 8.74 0.21
N GLU A 69 -6.65 8.13 0.22
CA GLU A 69 -7.81 8.60 0.94
C GLU A 69 -7.86 7.90 2.31
N PHE A 70 -7.99 8.69 3.36
CA PHE A 70 -8.10 8.20 4.73
C PHE A 70 -9.48 8.49 5.28
N VAL A 71 -10.14 7.45 5.79
CA VAL A 71 -11.42 7.59 6.52
C VAL A 71 -11.12 7.69 8.00
N MET A 72 -11.37 8.86 8.56
CA MET A 72 -11.15 9.12 9.98
C MET A 72 -12.31 8.56 10.82
N GLY A 73 -12.01 8.27 12.09
CA GLY A 73 -13.00 7.76 13.05
C GLY A 73 -13.27 6.25 12.96
N LEU A 74 -12.60 5.55 12.08
CA LEU A 74 -12.70 4.09 11.94
C LEU A 74 -11.32 3.44 12.04
N ALA A 75 -11.25 2.27 12.65
CA ALA A 75 -10.10 1.39 12.58
C ALA A 75 -10.55 -0.01 12.15
N THR A 76 -9.79 -0.64 11.28
CA THR A 76 -10.06 -1.99 10.78
C THR A 76 -8.95 -2.95 11.20
N ASP A 77 -9.24 -4.25 11.20
CA ASP A 77 -8.30 -5.29 11.54
C ASP A 77 -7.15 -5.46 10.51
N THR A 78 -7.37 -5.01 9.26
CA THR A 78 -6.39 -5.03 8.18
C THR A 78 -5.63 -3.71 8.02
N GLU A 79 -6.02 -2.65 8.73
CA GLU A 79 -5.52 -1.27 8.59
C GLU A 79 -5.82 -0.65 7.20
N ASP A 80 -6.77 -1.23 6.45
CA ASP A 80 -7.29 -0.74 5.18
C ASP A 80 -8.81 -0.92 5.08
N MET A 81 -9.42 -0.45 3.99
CA MET A 81 -10.87 -0.51 3.76
C MET A 81 -11.41 -1.92 3.50
N THR A 82 -10.56 -2.94 3.38
CA THR A 82 -10.98 -4.34 3.14
C THR A 82 -11.27 -5.10 4.42
N GLY A 83 -10.83 -4.56 5.57
CA GLY A 83 -10.98 -5.18 6.88
C GLY A 83 -12.34 -4.94 7.54
N ARG A 84 -12.56 -5.66 8.63
CA ARG A 84 -13.71 -5.42 9.52
C ARG A 84 -13.42 -4.27 10.46
N ILE A 85 -14.42 -3.43 10.71
CA ILE A 85 -14.33 -2.35 11.69
C ILE A 85 -14.18 -2.96 13.09
N ILE A 86 -13.09 -2.64 13.77
CA ILE A 86 -12.79 -3.09 15.13
C ILE A 86 -12.90 -1.97 16.17
N LYS A 87 -12.88 -0.71 15.72
CA LYS A 87 -13.01 0.46 16.60
C LYS A 87 -13.60 1.62 15.85
N THR A 88 -14.44 2.38 16.53
CA THR A 88 -14.95 3.68 16.06
C THR A 88 -14.55 4.79 17.03
N GLY A 89 -14.43 6.01 16.55
CA GLY A 89 -14.06 7.17 17.35
C GLY A 89 -14.64 8.46 16.78
N LYS A 90 -14.65 9.50 17.60
CA LYS A 90 -15.06 10.83 17.14
C LYS A 90 -14.03 11.41 16.20
N VAL A 91 -14.48 12.05 15.14
CA VAL A 91 -13.64 12.76 14.20
C VAL A 91 -13.50 14.21 14.66
N CYS A 92 -12.26 14.70 14.69
CA CYS A 92 -12.00 16.12 14.94
C CYS A 92 -12.06 16.87 13.60
N SER A 93 -12.82 17.94 13.56
CA SER A 93 -12.97 18.79 12.37
C SER A 93 -11.87 19.85 12.20
N ASP A 94 -10.93 19.93 13.14
CA ASP A 94 -9.83 20.90 13.06
C ASP A 94 -8.71 20.40 12.12
N ILE A 95 -8.67 20.97 10.92
CA ILE A 95 -7.64 20.69 9.91
C ILE A 95 -6.23 20.97 10.45
N SER A 96 -6.07 22.03 11.27
CA SER A 96 -4.76 22.40 11.83
C SER A 96 -4.21 21.32 12.75
N LEU A 97 -5.09 20.56 13.41
CA LEU A 97 -4.68 19.38 14.19
C LEU A 97 -4.13 18.27 13.31
N TRP A 98 -4.79 18.01 12.17
CA TRP A 98 -4.34 16.98 11.24
C TRP A 98 -3.00 17.32 10.59
N GLU A 99 -2.77 18.58 10.24
CA GLU A 99 -1.47 19.04 9.73
C GLU A 99 -0.36 18.87 10.78
N ARG A 100 -0.62 19.21 12.05
CA ARG A 100 0.32 18.98 13.15
C ARG A 100 0.60 17.50 13.40
N VAL A 101 -0.41 16.65 13.24
CA VAL A 101 -0.23 15.20 13.34
C VAL A 101 0.59 14.70 12.16
N ALA A 102 0.27 15.10 10.93
CA ALA A 102 0.99 14.69 9.72
C ALA A 102 2.47 15.06 9.78
N SER A 103 2.82 16.23 10.35
CA SER A 103 4.22 16.65 10.51
C SER A 103 5.05 15.69 11.36
N LYS A 104 4.44 14.97 12.30
CA LYS A 104 5.12 13.96 13.13
C LYS A 104 5.47 12.67 12.37
N PHE A 105 4.84 12.47 11.22
CA PHE A 105 5.11 11.33 10.34
C PHE A 105 6.08 11.67 9.21
N THR A 106 6.71 12.84 9.23
CA THR A 106 7.73 13.24 8.27
C THR A 106 9.12 13.03 8.85
N GLY A 107 10.08 12.63 8.02
CA GLY A 107 11.44 12.28 8.44
C GLY A 107 11.62 10.79 8.69
N ILE A 108 12.57 10.43 9.53
CA ILE A 108 12.83 9.04 9.90
C ILE A 108 11.91 8.66 11.05
N ILE A 109 11.01 7.72 10.78
CA ILE A 109 10.06 7.20 11.76
C ILE A 109 10.22 5.69 11.95
N GLU A 110 9.83 5.20 13.11
CA GLU A 110 9.71 3.76 13.36
C GLU A 110 8.31 3.29 12.98
N GLN A 111 8.25 2.36 12.03
CA GLN A 111 7.01 1.72 11.58
C GLN A 111 6.97 0.27 12.04
N ILE A 112 5.91 -0.12 12.72
CA ILE A 112 5.55 -1.54 12.89
C ILE A 112 4.72 -1.92 11.68
N PRO A 113 5.20 -2.83 10.82
CA PRO A 113 4.44 -3.23 9.63
C PRO A 113 3.17 -3.97 10.01
N SER A 114 2.11 -3.82 9.21
CA SER A 114 0.87 -4.58 9.40
C SER A 114 1.13 -6.09 9.29
N SER A 115 0.43 -6.88 10.11
CA SER A 115 0.44 -8.34 10.01
C SER A 115 -0.09 -8.84 8.65
N TYR A 116 -0.84 -8.02 7.93
CA TYR A 116 -1.32 -8.29 6.57
C TYR A 116 -0.32 -7.87 5.47
N SER A 117 0.92 -7.55 5.83
CA SER A 117 1.97 -7.20 4.86
C SER A 117 2.54 -8.41 4.13
N ALA A 118 3.26 -8.13 3.02
CA ALA A 118 3.97 -9.16 2.25
C ALA A 118 5.34 -9.57 2.83
N ILE A 119 5.66 -9.18 4.06
CA ILE A 119 6.91 -9.52 4.75
C ILE A 119 6.98 -11.03 4.97
N MET A 120 8.18 -11.60 4.82
CA MET A 120 8.43 -13.01 5.07
C MET A 120 8.65 -13.26 6.57
N VAL A 121 7.95 -14.25 7.12
CA VAL A 121 8.10 -14.76 8.48
C VAL A 121 8.17 -16.27 8.38
N ASP A 122 9.28 -16.86 8.78
CA ASP A 122 9.51 -18.32 8.74
C ASP A 122 9.17 -18.97 7.39
N GLY A 123 9.57 -18.32 6.29
CA GLY A 123 9.37 -18.82 4.93
C GLY A 123 7.94 -18.64 4.38
N LYS A 124 7.05 -17.98 5.11
CA LYS A 124 5.68 -17.65 4.66
C LYS A 124 5.44 -16.15 4.71
N ARG A 125 4.53 -15.65 3.88
CA ARG A 125 4.14 -14.25 3.92
C ARG A 125 3.29 -13.97 5.16
N ALA A 126 3.53 -12.83 5.84
CA ALA A 126 2.81 -12.44 7.06
C ALA A 126 1.29 -12.44 6.84
N TYR A 127 0.80 -11.89 5.70
CA TYR A 127 -0.63 -11.89 5.37
C TYR A 127 -1.24 -13.28 5.28
N GLN A 128 -0.48 -14.32 4.85
CA GLN A 128 -0.97 -15.69 4.77
C GLN A 128 -1.16 -16.30 6.17
N LEU A 129 -0.25 -15.96 7.08
CA LEU A 129 -0.34 -16.39 8.47
C LEU A 129 -1.52 -15.69 9.18
N ALA A 130 -1.66 -14.37 8.99
CA ALA A 130 -2.75 -13.59 9.57
C ALA A 130 -4.13 -14.06 9.10
N ARG A 131 -4.31 -14.31 7.80
CA ARG A 131 -5.56 -14.88 7.24
C ARG A 131 -5.91 -16.26 7.79
N ASN A 132 -4.91 -17.03 8.21
CA ASN A 132 -5.09 -18.33 8.87
C ASN A 132 -5.28 -18.20 10.39
N GLY A 133 -5.57 -17.00 10.90
CA GLY A 133 -5.83 -16.75 12.33
C GLY A 133 -4.59 -16.80 13.23
N LYS A 134 -3.37 -16.81 12.65
CA LYS A 134 -2.14 -16.79 13.45
C LYS A 134 -1.80 -15.35 13.80
N GLN A 135 -1.52 -15.10 15.06
CA GLN A 135 -0.99 -13.81 15.49
C GLN A 135 0.44 -13.64 14.95
N VAL A 136 0.67 -12.60 14.17
CA VAL A 136 1.98 -12.26 13.60
C VAL A 136 2.42 -10.94 14.21
N ILE A 137 3.52 -10.97 14.97
CA ILE A 137 4.15 -9.77 15.52
C ILE A 137 5.39 -9.51 14.68
N LEU A 138 5.41 -8.37 14.00
CA LEU A 138 6.54 -7.94 13.19
C LEU A 138 7.40 -6.93 13.95
N PRO A 139 8.73 -6.99 13.83
CA PRO A 139 9.61 -6.00 14.43
C PRO A 139 9.40 -4.64 13.76
N SER A 140 9.59 -3.56 14.52
CA SER A 140 9.63 -2.22 13.97
C SER A 140 10.79 -2.06 13.00
N ARG A 141 10.61 -1.20 12.01
CA ARG A 141 11.64 -0.83 11.04
C ARG A 141 11.68 0.69 10.88
N LYS A 142 12.85 1.23 10.64
CA LYS A 142 13.00 2.64 10.28
C LYS A 142 12.56 2.83 8.82
N VAL A 143 11.69 3.80 8.60
CA VAL A 143 11.27 4.25 7.28
C VAL A 143 11.46 5.77 7.20
N GLU A 144 11.79 6.27 6.02
CA GLU A 144 11.97 7.70 5.80
C GLU A 144 10.81 8.22 4.95
N VAL A 145 10.05 9.15 5.51
CA VAL A 145 8.96 9.87 4.85
C VAL A 145 9.50 11.24 4.45
N TYR A 146 9.76 11.44 3.17
CA TYR A 146 10.35 12.70 2.67
C TYR A 146 9.35 13.85 2.70
N HIS A 147 8.09 13.56 2.42
CA HIS A 147 7.02 14.55 2.35
C HIS A 147 5.68 13.91 2.63
N LEU A 148 4.86 14.57 3.43
CA LEU A 148 3.47 14.21 3.69
C LEU A 148 2.64 15.50 3.67
N GLN A 149 1.63 15.56 2.79
CA GLN A 149 0.75 16.70 2.64
C GLN A 149 -0.70 16.24 2.67
N ILE A 150 -1.51 16.92 3.43
CA ILE A 150 -2.97 16.79 3.38
C ILE A 150 -3.45 17.72 2.27
N ARG A 151 -4.17 17.19 1.27
CA ARG A 151 -4.69 17.99 0.15
C ARG A 151 -6.10 18.47 0.41
N ASP A 152 -6.99 17.53 0.69
CA ASP A 152 -8.40 17.79 0.91
C ASP A 152 -8.87 17.05 2.16
N CYS A 153 -9.72 17.69 2.94
CA CYS A 153 -10.35 17.10 4.11
C CYS A 153 -11.86 17.28 3.98
N LEU A 154 -12.56 16.26 3.47
CA LEU A 154 -14.01 16.25 3.43
C LEU A 154 -14.53 15.75 4.77
N LEU A 155 -15.04 16.65 5.58
CA LEU A 155 -15.68 16.32 6.84
C LEU A 155 -17.18 16.18 6.59
N TYR A 156 -17.66 14.93 6.53
CA TYR A 156 -19.08 14.66 6.60
C TYR A 156 -19.51 14.77 8.06
N THR A 157 -20.26 15.81 8.40
CA THR A 157 -20.95 15.89 9.69
C THR A 157 -22.21 15.04 9.57
N SER A 158 -22.46 14.20 10.58
CA SER A 158 -23.59 13.26 10.63
C SER A 158 -24.96 13.91 10.93
N ASP A 159 -25.10 15.20 10.69
CA ASP A 159 -26.37 15.91 10.93
C ASP A 159 -27.46 15.58 9.89
N ALA A 160 -27.17 14.74 8.90
CA ALA A 160 -28.14 14.31 7.91
C ALA A 160 -28.88 12.98 8.27
N ALA A 161 -28.61 12.41 9.45
CA ALA A 161 -29.19 11.11 9.83
C ALA A 161 -30.46 11.20 10.71
N ASP A 162 -30.88 12.41 11.09
CA ASP A 162 -32.06 12.63 11.95
C ASP A 162 -33.33 13.06 11.20
N GLU A 163 -33.31 13.02 9.85
CA GLU A 163 -34.50 13.28 9.03
C GLU A 163 -34.87 12.09 8.13
N LEU A 164 -35.18 10.93 8.71
CA LEU A 164 -36.01 9.91 8.08
C LEU A 164 -36.88 9.18 9.11
#